data_ecf2fbebec92114e0a98d1cdffcb3fd0
#
_entry.id   ecf2fbebec92114e0a98d1cdffcb3fd0
#
_cell.length_a   1.000
_cell.length_b   1.000
_cell.length_c   1.000
_cell.angle_alpha   90.00
_cell.angle_beta   90.00
_cell.angle_gamma   90.00
#
_symmetry.space_group_name_H-M   'P 1'
#
loop_
_entity.id
_entity.type
_entity.pdbx_description
1 polymer ?
#
loop_
_entity_poly.entity_id
_entity_poly.type
_entity_poly.pdbx_seq_one_letter_code
_entity_poly.pdbx_strand_id
1 'polypeptide(L)'
;MEKKSDILVIDSHSGAHHYNHGNLHWLNAKRIADNLQADFIWDYTGVNDSIPSDYKTIIMVHCSGYAKLATEWITNSPNAKIFYISNEYNLGEPLYLWSTIKSGNVKDYEVIANHPAEASKITKLYVSKWHNVNLNALCMGSSPKKSSTLDLFEDDGEDDKLPFAIYYGSYRKGREKYFKKYLIDSPVILSTQKKNIEKFQEIGVNSRIIGRMNWNSGALSNYSASLYIEDEKTHKHYNHLANRFYEALKNETIPLFDKTCRGSIEKSGYNVPDDFYVDGPADILERIGKLEQLPEWTTQAKQEKLDVLEKIKEIVS
;
A
#
# COMPACT_ATOMS: atom_id res chain seq x y z
N MET A 1 -5.79 24.79 14.04
CA MET A 1 -5.94 23.47 14.71
C MET A 1 -5.39 23.56 16.13
N GLU A 2 -6.10 23.10 17.12
CA GLU A 2 -5.60 23.03 18.49
C GLU A 2 -4.70 21.79 18.62
N LYS A 3 -3.50 21.98 19.20
CA LYS A 3 -2.57 20.87 19.50
C LYS A 3 -3.13 20.02 20.64
N LYS A 4 -3.32 18.72 20.41
CA LYS A 4 -3.82 17.75 21.40
C LYS A 4 -2.79 16.71 21.78
N SER A 5 -1.71 16.59 21.00
CA SER A 5 -0.66 15.60 21.17
C SER A 5 0.72 16.20 20.99
N ASP A 6 1.73 15.58 21.56
CA ASP A 6 3.14 15.90 21.27
C ASP A 6 3.64 15.25 19.97
N ILE A 7 2.82 14.40 19.35
CA ILE A 7 3.12 13.71 18.10
C ILE A 7 2.23 14.25 16.99
N LEU A 8 2.84 14.59 15.86
CA LEU A 8 2.14 14.99 14.65
C LEU A 8 2.38 13.97 13.53
N VAL A 9 1.31 13.49 12.91
CA VAL A 9 1.37 12.68 11.69
C VAL A 9 0.88 13.51 10.52
N ILE A 10 1.68 13.57 9.46
CA ILE A 10 1.41 14.33 8.25
C ILE A 10 1.30 13.38 7.07
N ASP A 11 0.15 13.37 6.37
CA ASP A 11 0.02 12.77 5.05
C ASP A 11 0.12 13.87 3.98
N SER A 12 0.97 13.67 3.00
CA SER A 12 1.24 14.68 1.98
C SER A 12 0.28 14.70 0.81
N HIS A 13 -0.65 13.79 0.77
CA HIS A 13 -1.58 13.76 -0.35
C HIS A 13 -2.71 14.75 -0.14
N SER A 14 -2.67 15.79 -0.96
CA SER A 14 -3.69 16.84 -0.95
C SER A 14 -5.08 16.33 -1.27
N GLY A 15 -5.98 16.66 -0.38
CA GLY A 15 -7.36 16.91 -0.75
C GLY A 15 -8.28 15.70 -0.82
N ALA A 16 -9.55 16.04 -0.82
CA ALA A 16 -10.71 15.15 -0.87
C ALA A 16 -10.67 14.04 -1.93
N HIS A 17 -9.93 14.25 -3.02
CA HIS A 17 -9.77 13.23 -4.07
C HIS A 17 -9.13 11.93 -3.58
N HIS A 18 -8.19 12.01 -2.65
CA HIS A 18 -7.52 10.81 -2.12
C HIS A 18 -8.33 10.09 -1.06
N TYR A 19 -9.08 10.82 -0.28
CA TYR A 19 -9.99 10.26 0.71
C TYR A 19 -11.05 9.37 0.06
N ASN A 20 -11.71 9.87 -0.99
CA ASN A 20 -12.77 9.16 -1.68
C ASN A 20 -12.26 7.98 -2.54
N HIS A 21 -10.98 7.94 -2.86
CA HIS A 21 -10.39 6.89 -3.71
C HIS A 21 -9.60 5.83 -2.93
N GLY A 22 -9.67 5.84 -1.59
CA GLY A 22 -9.01 4.84 -0.76
C GLY A 22 -7.49 4.83 -0.95
N ASN A 23 -6.83 5.97 -0.79
CA ASN A 23 -5.39 6.02 -0.86
C ASN A 23 -4.77 5.26 0.31
N LEU A 24 -3.93 4.27 -0.02
CA LEU A 24 -3.23 3.45 0.96
C LEU A 24 -2.39 4.28 1.94
N HIS A 25 -1.69 5.30 1.43
CA HIS A 25 -0.82 6.14 2.26
C HIS A 25 -1.63 6.87 3.31
N TRP A 26 -2.76 7.45 2.92
CA TRP A 26 -3.68 8.10 3.86
C TRP A 26 -4.20 7.13 4.92
N LEU A 27 -4.64 5.93 4.51
CA LEU A 27 -5.12 4.91 5.45
C LEU A 27 -4.05 4.49 6.44
N ASN A 28 -2.83 4.30 5.99
CA ASN A 28 -1.72 3.94 6.85
C ASN A 28 -1.37 5.10 7.80
N ALA A 29 -1.32 6.33 7.29
CA ALA A 29 -1.10 7.52 8.11
C ALA A 29 -2.17 7.68 9.19
N LYS A 30 -3.44 7.52 8.82
CA LYS A 30 -4.57 7.59 9.75
C LYS A 30 -4.50 6.51 10.84
N ARG A 31 -4.19 5.25 10.47
CA ARG A 31 -4.04 4.14 11.42
C ARG A 31 -2.89 4.35 12.39
N ILE A 32 -1.78 4.88 11.90
CA ILE A 32 -0.63 5.22 12.73
C ILE A 32 -1.00 6.35 13.70
N ALA A 33 -1.65 7.40 13.19
CA ALA A 33 -2.08 8.51 14.02
C ALA A 33 -3.05 8.08 15.11
N ASP A 34 -4.04 7.25 14.79
CA ASP A 34 -5.00 6.73 15.75
C ASP A 34 -4.33 5.87 16.83
N ASN A 35 -3.41 4.98 16.44
CA ASN A 35 -2.68 4.13 17.37
C ASN A 35 -1.78 4.92 18.33
N LEU A 36 -1.19 5.99 17.84
CA LEU A 36 -0.31 6.87 18.63
C LEU A 36 -1.08 7.96 19.40
N GLN A 37 -2.40 8.07 19.19
CA GLN A 37 -3.20 9.19 19.66
C GLN A 37 -2.60 10.55 19.24
N ALA A 38 -2.06 10.58 18.01
CA ALA A 38 -1.35 11.73 17.46
C ALA A 38 -2.31 12.72 16.80
N ASP A 39 -1.90 13.98 16.73
CA ASP A 39 -2.52 14.94 15.84
C ASP A 39 -2.30 14.49 14.38
N PHE A 40 -3.35 14.56 13.54
CA PHE A 40 -3.28 14.09 12.15
C PHE A 40 -3.68 15.20 11.18
N ILE A 41 -2.81 15.48 10.23
CA ILE A 41 -3.05 16.48 9.19
C ILE A 41 -2.94 15.81 7.81
N TRP A 42 -3.99 15.92 7.02
CA TRP A 42 -4.08 15.36 5.67
C TRP A 42 -4.74 16.29 4.65
N ASP A 43 -5.55 17.25 5.10
CA ASP A 43 -6.18 18.26 4.25
C ASP A 43 -5.59 19.63 4.58
N TYR A 44 -4.87 20.17 3.60
CA TYR A 44 -4.21 21.46 3.73
C TYR A 44 -5.04 22.64 3.20
N THR A 45 -6.22 22.37 2.67
CA THR A 45 -7.09 23.39 2.03
C THR A 45 -7.82 24.30 3.04
N GLY A 46 -7.38 24.42 4.22
CA GLY A 46 -7.95 25.27 5.26
C GLY A 46 -6.96 25.66 6.35
N VAL A 47 -5.74 25.19 6.25
CA VAL A 47 -4.71 25.44 7.27
C VAL A 47 -3.97 26.76 6.95
N ASN A 48 -4.71 27.87 6.97
CA ASN A 48 -4.09 29.19 6.79
C ASN A 48 -3.75 29.87 8.10
N ASP A 49 -4.26 29.38 9.25
CA ASP A 49 -4.13 30.07 10.50
C ASP A 49 -3.50 29.21 11.59
N SER A 50 -2.35 29.61 12.06
CA SER A 50 -1.61 29.08 13.22
C SER A 50 -1.40 27.54 13.19
N ILE A 51 -0.34 27.13 12.50
CA ILE A 51 0.23 25.79 12.63
C ILE A 51 0.70 25.65 14.08
N PRO A 52 0.18 24.67 14.86
CA PRO A 52 0.70 24.45 16.21
C PRO A 52 2.20 24.20 16.17
N SER A 53 2.92 24.71 17.14
CA SER A 53 4.37 24.57 17.29
C SER A 53 4.71 23.55 18.37
N ASP A 54 5.99 23.27 18.52
CA ASP A 54 6.56 22.53 19.65
C ASP A 54 6.12 21.06 19.74
N TYR A 55 5.90 20.42 18.60
CA TYR A 55 5.80 18.95 18.55
C TYR A 55 7.14 18.32 18.93
N LYS A 56 7.08 17.24 19.70
CA LYS A 56 8.28 16.46 20.05
C LYS A 56 8.62 15.45 18.96
N THR A 57 7.60 14.97 18.22
CA THR A 57 7.76 13.99 17.16
C THR A 57 6.90 14.37 15.95
N ILE A 58 7.49 14.34 14.77
CA ILE A 58 6.79 14.56 13.50
C ILE A 58 7.01 13.33 12.62
N ILE A 59 5.93 12.72 12.16
CA ILE A 59 5.92 11.55 11.29
C ILE A 59 5.36 11.98 9.93
N MET A 60 6.17 11.88 8.89
CA MET A 60 5.79 12.22 7.53
C MET A 60 5.53 10.94 6.72
N VAL A 61 4.32 10.81 6.17
CA VAL A 61 3.94 9.66 5.37
C VAL A 61 3.87 10.09 3.90
N HIS A 62 4.73 9.53 3.06
CA HIS A 62 4.75 9.73 1.61
C HIS A 62 4.65 11.20 1.14
N CYS A 63 5.43 12.06 1.72
CA CYS A 63 5.33 13.51 1.51
C CYS A 63 5.94 14.01 0.19
N SER A 64 5.26 13.87 -0.94
CA SER A 64 5.72 14.39 -2.24
C SER A 64 5.04 15.68 -2.71
N GLY A 65 3.87 16.01 -2.18
CA GLY A 65 3.01 17.07 -2.73
C GLY A 65 3.00 18.41 -1.98
N TYR A 66 3.33 18.46 -0.68
CA TYR A 66 3.22 19.66 0.17
C TYR A 66 4.50 19.97 0.93
N ALA A 67 5.56 20.02 0.19
CA ALA A 67 6.89 20.31 0.70
C ALA A 67 6.95 21.54 1.59
N LYS A 68 6.27 22.61 1.18
CA LYS A 68 6.32 23.89 1.89
C LYS A 68 5.72 23.80 3.29
N LEU A 69 4.52 23.23 3.41
CA LEU A 69 3.84 23.12 4.71
C LEU A 69 4.57 22.18 5.67
N ALA A 70 5.03 21.02 5.18
CA ALA A 70 5.83 20.11 6.00
C ALA A 70 7.11 20.81 6.51
N THR A 71 7.76 21.62 5.66
CA THR A 71 8.90 22.44 6.07
C THR A 71 8.54 23.44 7.16
N GLU A 72 7.39 24.11 7.06
CA GLU A 72 6.92 25.05 8.07
C GLU A 72 6.68 24.37 9.42
N TRP A 73 6.04 23.20 9.47
CA TRP A 73 5.85 22.45 10.73
C TRP A 73 7.16 22.00 11.35
N ILE A 74 8.09 21.50 10.54
CA ILE A 74 9.42 21.12 11.02
C ILE A 74 10.16 22.35 11.56
N THR A 75 10.08 23.48 10.86
CA THR A 75 10.72 24.73 11.30
C THR A 75 10.12 25.26 12.60
N ASN A 76 8.80 25.14 12.77
CA ASN A 76 8.10 25.55 14.00
C ASN A 76 8.29 24.58 15.17
N SER A 77 8.92 23.43 14.94
CA SER A 77 9.23 22.43 15.95
C SER A 77 10.70 21.99 15.83
N PRO A 78 11.67 22.90 16.09
CA PRO A 78 13.08 22.68 15.75
C PRO A 78 13.75 21.57 16.58
N ASN A 79 13.14 21.17 17.68
CA ASN A 79 13.61 20.07 18.54
C ASN A 79 12.87 18.75 18.28
N ALA A 80 11.95 18.72 17.31
CA ALA A 80 11.21 17.53 17.01
C ALA A 80 12.10 16.44 16.42
N LYS A 81 11.86 15.20 16.85
CA LYS A 81 12.38 14.01 16.21
C LYS A 81 11.58 13.76 14.93
N ILE A 82 12.25 13.56 13.80
CA ILE A 82 11.60 13.45 12.50
C ILE A 82 11.67 12.01 12.01
N PHE A 83 10.50 11.47 11.65
CA PHE A 83 10.37 10.16 11.02
C PHE A 83 9.79 10.31 9.62
N TYR A 84 10.32 9.54 8.69
CA TYR A 84 9.80 9.43 7.34
C TYR A 84 9.34 8.00 7.07
N ILE A 85 8.06 7.83 6.73
CA ILE A 85 7.49 6.53 6.37
C ILE A 85 7.51 6.35 4.85
N SER A 86 8.23 5.35 4.38
CA SER A 86 8.38 5.02 2.97
C SER A 86 7.77 3.66 2.66
N ASN A 87 6.66 3.68 1.93
CA ASN A 87 6.04 2.47 1.37
C ASN A 87 6.61 2.09 0.02
N GLU A 88 7.32 3.00 -0.64
CA GLU A 88 7.77 2.86 -2.01
C GLU A 88 9.30 2.80 -2.11
N TYR A 89 9.78 1.87 -2.91
CA TYR A 89 11.20 1.68 -3.19
C TYR A 89 11.85 2.87 -3.91
N ASN A 90 11.11 3.58 -4.75
CA ASN A 90 11.60 4.61 -5.66
C ASN A 90 11.16 6.02 -5.27
N LEU A 91 10.77 6.26 -4.05
CA LEU A 91 10.54 7.64 -3.66
C LEU A 91 11.86 8.38 -3.82
N GLY A 92 11.85 9.30 -4.78
CA GLY A 92 12.84 10.36 -4.80
C GLY A 92 12.80 11.02 -3.43
N GLU A 93 13.93 11.49 -2.97
CA GLU A 93 13.99 12.24 -1.73
C GLU A 93 12.95 13.34 -1.76
N PRO A 94 12.21 13.51 -0.69
CA PRO A 94 11.32 14.65 -0.59
C PRO A 94 12.16 15.92 -0.71
N LEU A 95 12.07 16.61 -1.84
CA LEU A 95 12.90 17.80 -2.14
C LEU A 95 12.86 18.84 -1.04
N TYR A 96 11.75 18.95 -0.33
CA TYR A 96 11.56 19.85 0.78
C TYR A 96 12.29 19.41 2.05
N LEU A 97 12.34 18.13 2.36
CA LEU A 97 13.13 17.62 3.47
C LEU A 97 14.60 17.97 3.27
N TRP A 98 15.09 17.85 2.03
CA TRP A 98 16.40 18.32 1.62
C TRP A 98 16.62 19.80 1.89
N SER A 99 15.67 20.66 1.51
CA SER A 99 15.81 22.09 1.74
C SER A 99 15.85 22.42 3.25
N THR A 100 15.04 21.74 4.04
CA THR A 100 14.97 21.90 5.49
C THR A 100 16.26 21.43 6.17
N ILE A 101 16.79 20.27 5.76
CA ILE A 101 18.07 19.75 6.25
C ILE A 101 19.21 20.67 5.87
N LYS A 102 19.28 21.13 4.61
CA LYS A 102 20.32 22.06 4.12
C LYS A 102 20.28 23.42 4.83
N SER A 103 19.11 23.88 5.26
CA SER A 103 18.99 25.10 6.04
C SER A 103 19.48 24.96 7.49
N GLY A 104 19.83 23.74 7.91
CA GLY A 104 20.28 23.44 9.27
C GLY A 104 19.16 23.29 10.29
N ASN A 105 17.90 23.35 9.85
CA ASN A 105 16.74 23.20 10.73
C ASN A 105 16.48 21.75 11.14
N VAL A 106 16.96 20.78 10.34
CA VAL A 106 16.95 19.35 10.67
C VAL A 106 18.31 18.78 10.35
N LYS A 107 18.95 18.14 11.32
CA LYS A 107 20.29 17.55 11.15
C LYS A 107 20.23 16.13 10.60
N ASP A 108 19.22 15.38 11.03
CA ASP A 108 18.98 14.01 10.60
C ASP A 108 17.51 13.62 10.77
N TYR A 109 17.15 12.45 10.26
CA TYR A 109 15.84 11.85 10.43
C TYR A 109 15.93 10.33 10.41
N GLU A 110 14.93 9.64 10.97
CA GLU A 110 14.80 8.20 10.93
C GLU A 110 13.82 7.78 9.83
N VAL A 111 14.09 6.64 9.20
CA VAL A 111 13.23 6.08 8.14
C VAL A 111 12.58 4.79 8.63
N ILE A 112 11.28 4.67 8.41
CA ILE A 112 10.49 3.45 8.61
C ILE A 112 10.02 2.98 7.24
N ALA A 113 10.42 1.78 6.80
CA ALA A 113 10.18 1.33 5.43
C ALA A 113 9.92 -0.18 5.32
N ASN A 114 9.21 -0.57 4.26
CA ASN A 114 8.94 -1.97 3.91
C ASN A 114 10.16 -2.75 3.44
N HIS A 115 11.28 -2.10 3.22
CA HIS A 115 12.46 -2.68 2.60
C HIS A 115 13.72 -2.30 3.35
N PRO A 116 14.77 -3.09 3.29
CA PRO A 116 16.04 -2.79 3.92
C PRO A 116 16.71 -1.57 3.27
N ALA A 117 17.57 -0.90 4.01
CA ALA A 117 18.26 0.32 3.58
C ALA A 117 19.05 0.15 2.27
N GLU A 118 19.62 -1.04 2.03
CA GLU A 118 20.41 -1.38 0.84
C GLU A 118 19.56 -1.37 -0.43
N ALA A 119 18.27 -1.66 -0.31
CA ALA A 119 17.33 -1.66 -1.43
C ALA A 119 16.83 -0.26 -1.80
N SER A 120 17.00 0.73 -0.92
CA SER A 120 16.47 2.07 -1.12
C SER A 120 17.30 2.89 -2.10
N LYS A 121 16.60 3.72 -2.86
CA LYS A 121 17.21 4.83 -3.61
C LYS A 121 17.17 6.16 -2.86
N ILE A 122 16.59 6.19 -1.65
CA ILE A 122 16.62 7.38 -0.81
C ILE A 122 18.08 7.63 -0.41
N THR A 123 18.54 8.87 -0.53
CA THR A 123 19.88 9.24 -0.09
C THR A 123 20.01 9.02 1.40
N LYS A 124 21.04 8.27 1.79
CA LYS A 124 21.31 7.94 3.19
C LYS A 124 22.04 9.05 3.95
N LEU A 125 22.31 10.18 3.29
CA LEU A 125 23.20 11.22 3.82
C LEU A 125 22.76 11.79 5.17
N TYR A 126 21.44 11.88 5.39
CA TYR A 126 20.88 12.45 6.63
C TYR A 126 19.98 11.45 7.37
N VAL A 127 20.02 10.18 6.99
CA VAL A 127 19.26 9.13 7.68
C VAL A 127 20.10 8.64 8.86
N SER A 128 19.68 8.94 10.07
CA SER A 128 20.34 8.49 11.29
C SER A 128 20.06 7.01 11.59
N LYS A 129 18.85 6.54 11.26
CA LYS A 129 18.45 5.17 11.51
C LYS A 129 17.42 4.68 10.50
N TRP A 130 17.54 3.43 10.11
CA TRP A 130 16.61 2.75 9.21
C TRP A 130 15.92 1.59 9.91
N HIS A 131 14.58 1.64 9.93
CA HIS A 131 13.75 0.60 10.50
C HIS A 131 13.03 -0.14 9.38
N ASN A 132 13.32 -1.44 9.23
CA ASN A 132 12.57 -2.30 8.32
C ASN A 132 11.31 -2.81 9.03
N VAL A 133 10.14 -2.37 8.55
CA VAL A 133 8.83 -2.67 9.14
C VAL A 133 7.86 -3.04 8.03
N ASN A 134 7.06 -4.09 8.24
CA ASN A 134 6.06 -4.55 7.27
C ASN A 134 4.83 -3.61 7.21
N LEU A 135 5.01 -2.41 6.67
CA LEU A 135 3.93 -1.43 6.54
C LEU A 135 2.75 -1.93 5.67
N ASN A 136 2.97 -2.96 4.84
CA ASN A 136 1.91 -3.54 4.01
C ASN A 136 0.84 -4.25 4.84
N ALA A 137 1.19 -4.79 6.01
CA ALA A 137 0.26 -5.41 6.94
C ALA A 137 -0.79 -4.40 7.46
N LEU A 138 -0.49 -3.10 7.44
CA LEU A 138 -1.46 -2.06 7.77
C LEU A 138 -2.68 -2.04 6.84
N CYS A 139 -2.62 -2.73 5.68
CA CYS A 139 -3.78 -2.92 4.80
C CYS A 139 -4.88 -3.79 5.43
N MET A 140 -4.54 -4.61 6.43
CA MET A 140 -5.53 -5.37 7.21
C MET A 140 -6.33 -4.43 8.13
N GLY A 141 -7.31 -3.75 7.55
CA GLY A 141 -8.25 -2.89 8.28
C GLY A 141 -9.53 -3.63 8.69
N SER A 142 -10.51 -2.90 9.23
CA SER A 142 -11.88 -3.40 9.31
C SER A 142 -12.36 -3.77 7.91
N SER A 143 -13.06 -4.90 7.80
CA SER A 143 -13.65 -5.31 6.52
C SER A 143 -14.55 -4.18 5.99
N PRO A 144 -14.45 -3.83 4.71
CA PRO A 144 -15.36 -2.87 4.13
C PRO A 144 -16.79 -3.44 4.20
N LYS A 145 -17.77 -2.57 4.34
CA LYS A 145 -19.15 -2.98 4.02
C LYS A 145 -19.17 -3.36 2.54
N LYS A 146 -19.79 -4.49 2.18
CA LYS A 146 -20.01 -4.87 0.77
C LYS A 146 -20.52 -3.63 0.03
N SER A 147 -19.87 -3.29 -1.07
CA SER A 147 -20.31 -2.20 -1.92
C SER A 147 -21.41 -2.73 -2.83
N SER A 148 -22.57 -2.13 -2.75
CA SER A 148 -23.70 -2.41 -3.66
C SER A 148 -23.50 -1.84 -5.08
N THR A 149 -22.32 -1.34 -5.41
CA THR A 149 -22.07 -0.66 -6.69
C THR A 149 -21.25 -1.51 -7.64
N LEU A 150 -21.84 -2.56 -8.14
CA LEU A 150 -21.54 -3.09 -9.45
C LEU A 150 -22.75 -2.84 -10.36
N ASP A 151 -22.92 -1.60 -10.80
CA ASP A 151 -23.89 -1.20 -11.85
C ASP A 151 -23.60 -1.85 -13.22
N LEU A 152 -22.75 -2.88 -13.27
CA LEU A 152 -22.37 -3.60 -14.51
C LEU A 152 -22.95 -5.00 -14.62
N PHE A 153 -23.52 -5.52 -13.56
CA PHE A 153 -24.26 -6.78 -13.56
C PHE A 153 -25.56 -6.56 -12.79
N GLU A 154 -26.67 -6.90 -13.39
CA GLU A 154 -27.95 -6.97 -12.68
C GLU A 154 -27.74 -7.89 -11.48
N ASP A 155 -28.03 -7.37 -10.28
CA ASP A 155 -27.88 -8.09 -9.03
C ASP A 155 -29.04 -9.07 -8.93
N ASP A 156 -28.83 -10.31 -9.33
CA ASP A 156 -29.82 -11.38 -9.25
C ASP A 156 -30.00 -11.89 -7.81
N GLY A 157 -29.47 -11.16 -6.82
CA GLY A 157 -29.74 -11.39 -5.40
C GLY A 157 -29.02 -12.62 -4.78
N GLU A 158 -28.16 -13.30 -5.49
CA GLU A 158 -27.31 -14.36 -4.93
C GLU A 158 -25.94 -13.78 -4.52
N ASP A 159 -25.54 -14.11 -3.28
CA ASP A 159 -24.27 -13.68 -2.65
C ASP A 159 -23.01 -14.31 -3.31
N ASP A 160 -23.12 -14.86 -4.52
CA ASP A 160 -22.07 -15.59 -5.19
C ASP A 160 -21.03 -14.65 -5.81
N LYS A 161 -19.76 -14.92 -5.48
CA LYS A 161 -18.64 -14.24 -6.10
C LYS A 161 -18.58 -14.55 -7.60
N LEU A 162 -18.23 -13.53 -8.38
CA LEU A 162 -17.97 -13.73 -9.80
C LEU A 162 -16.87 -14.79 -10.00
N PRO A 163 -17.07 -15.80 -10.85
CA PRO A 163 -16.11 -16.88 -11.06
C PRO A 163 -14.93 -16.42 -11.92
N PHE A 164 -14.32 -15.30 -11.55
CA PHE A 164 -13.20 -14.70 -12.25
C PHE A 164 -12.07 -14.38 -11.29
N ALA A 165 -10.85 -14.47 -11.79
CA ALA A 165 -9.69 -13.87 -11.15
C ALA A 165 -9.53 -12.42 -11.62
N ILE A 166 -9.01 -11.58 -10.75
CA ILE A 166 -8.71 -10.19 -11.06
C ILE A 166 -7.24 -9.88 -10.81
N TYR A 167 -6.62 -9.15 -11.73
CA TYR A 167 -5.38 -8.43 -11.48
C TYR A 167 -5.67 -6.94 -11.45
N TYR A 168 -5.19 -6.24 -10.44
CA TYR A 168 -5.35 -4.79 -10.34
C TYR A 168 -4.01 -4.10 -10.09
N GLY A 169 -3.80 -2.99 -10.78
CA GLY A 169 -2.58 -2.21 -10.63
C GLY A 169 -2.20 -1.40 -11.85
N SER A 170 -1.10 -0.69 -11.71
CA SER A 170 -0.50 0.09 -12.78
C SER A 170 0.39 -0.77 -13.66
N TYR A 171 0.51 -0.37 -14.93
CA TYR A 171 1.52 -0.95 -15.80
C TYR A 171 2.93 -0.69 -15.25
N ARG A 172 3.73 -1.76 -15.21
CA ARG A 172 5.15 -1.70 -14.84
C ARG A 172 5.96 -2.55 -15.82
N LYS A 173 6.96 -1.95 -16.47
CA LYS A 173 7.81 -2.64 -17.46
C LYS A 173 8.43 -3.92 -16.91
N GLY A 174 8.86 -3.95 -15.66
CA GLY A 174 9.42 -5.15 -15.01
C GLY A 174 8.44 -6.32 -14.86
N ARG A 175 7.13 -6.10 -15.10
CA ARG A 175 6.07 -7.13 -15.02
C ARG A 175 5.52 -7.53 -16.37
N GLU A 176 6.02 -7.05 -17.50
CA GLU A 176 5.48 -7.34 -18.82
C GLU A 176 5.38 -8.83 -19.12
N LYS A 177 6.38 -9.63 -18.74
CA LYS A 177 6.36 -11.08 -18.93
C LYS A 177 5.15 -11.75 -18.26
N TYR A 178 4.75 -11.26 -17.09
CA TYR A 178 3.57 -11.74 -16.38
C TYR A 178 2.28 -11.23 -17.00
N PHE A 179 2.26 -9.97 -17.44
CA PHE A 179 1.10 -9.42 -18.13
C PHE A 179 0.81 -10.20 -19.42
N LYS A 180 1.84 -10.50 -20.21
CA LYS A 180 1.71 -11.35 -21.40
C LYS A 180 1.26 -12.76 -21.05
N LYS A 181 1.75 -13.33 -19.96
CA LYS A 181 1.40 -14.67 -19.52
C LYS A 181 -0.04 -14.80 -19.04
N TYR A 182 -0.55 -13.82 -18.31
CA TYR A 182 -1.82 -13.93 -17.60
C TYR A 182 -2.95 -13.07 -18.13
N LEU A 183 -2.67 -12.10 -19.02
CA LEU A 183 -3.66 -11.14 -19.49
C LEU A 183 -3.87 -11.17 -21.01
N ILE A 184 -3.28 -12.14 -21.71
CA ILE A 184 -3.53 -12.41 -23.12
C ILE A 184 -4.37 -13.69 -23.20
N ASP A 185 -5.50 -13.65 -23.91
CA ASP A 185 -6.44 -14.77 -24.09
C ASP A 185 -6.78 -15.47 -22.75
N SER A 186 -7.09 -14.68 -21.75
CA SER A 186 -7.19 -15.11 -20.37
C SER A 186 -8.51 -14.69 -19.72
N PRO A 187 -9.04 -15.48 -18.79
CA PRO A 187 -10.23 -15.12 -18.00
C PRO A 187 -9.93 -14.10 -16.91
N VAL A 188 -8.68 -13.68 -16.75
CA VAL A 188 -8.30 -12.69 -15.73
C VAL A 188 -8.78 -11.30 -16.13
N ILE A 189 -9.55 -10.66 -15.26
CA ILE A 189 -9.99 -9.28 -15.46
C ILE A 189 -8.85 -8.32 -15.04
N LEU A 190 -8.58 -7.33 -15.86
CA LEU A 190 -7.62 -6.27 -15.54
C LEU A 190 -8.32 -5.01 -15.03
N SER A 191 -8.06 -4.63 -13.77
CA SER A 191 -8.46 -3.32 -13.23
C SER A 191 -7.28 -2.37 -13.21
N THR A 192 -7.37 -1.26 -13.96
CA THR A 192 -6.27 -0.31 -14.05
C THR A 192 -6.75 1.14 -14.27
N GLN A 193 -5.84 2.08 -14.11
CA GLN A 193 -6.10 3.49 -14.45
C GLN A 193 -6.14 3.69 -15.97
N LYS A 194 -7.02 4.57 -16.45
CA LYS A 194 -7.16 4.91 -17.87
C LYS A 194 -5.83 5.17 -18.58
N LYS A 195 -4.92 5.90 -17.95
CA LYS A 195 -3.57 6.23 -18.47
C LYS A 195 -2.65 5.02 -18.73
N ASN A 196 -3.00 3.84 -18.22
CA ASN A 196 -2.20 2.63 -18.41
C ASN A 196 -2.77 1.71 -19.49
N ILE A 197 -4.00 1.92 -19.93
CA ILE A 197 -4.71 1.02 -20.86
C ILE A 197 -3.92 0.83 -22.15
N GLU A 198 -3.50 1.93 -22.81
CA GLU A 198 -2.70 1.87 -24.03
C GLU A 198 -1.46 1.01 -23.87
N LYS A 199 -0.72 1.19 -22.77
CA LYS A 199 0.51 0.42 -22.51
C LYS A 199 0.25 -1.08 -22.36
N PHE A 200 -0.88 -1.48 -21.79
CA PHE A 200 -1.27 -2.88 -21.74
C PHE A 200 -1.65 -3.39 -23.12
N GLN A 201 -2.36 -2.60 -23.93
CA GLN A 201 -2.75 -2.97 -25.30
C GLN A 201 -1.54 -3.09 -26.22
N GLU A 202 -0.55 -2.18 -26.11
CA GLU A 202 0.72 -2.21 -26.87
C GLU A 202 1.49 -3.52 -26.70
N ILE A 203 1.38 -4.17 -25.55
CA ILE A 203 2.03 -5.48 -25.31
C ILE A 203 1.13 -6.67 -25.60
N GLY A 204 -0.04 -6.44 -26.21
CA GLY A 204 -0.97 -7.46 -26.65
C GLY A 204 -1.99 -7.93 -25.60
N VAL A 205 -2.12 -7.24 -24.47
CA VAL A 205 -3.15 -7.57 -23.46
C VAL A 205 -4.54 -7.33 -24.05
N ASN A 206 -5.36 -8.38 -24.08
CA ASN A 206 -6.72 -8.40 -24.58
C ASN A 206 -7.75 -8.89 -23.54
N SER A 207 -7.33 -9.08 -22.31
CA SER A 207 -8.24 -9.34 -21.18
C SER A 207 -9.29 -8.24 -21.04
N ARG A 208 -10.43 -8.58 -20.44
CA ARG A 208 -11.45 -7.58 -20.08
C ARG A 208 -10.83 -6.54 -19.15
N ILE A 209 -10.87 -5.29 -19.59
CA ILE A 209 -10.33 -4.15 -18.81
C ILE A 209 -11.50 -3.41 -18.17
N ILE A 210 -11.39 -3.19 -16.88
CA ILE A 210 -12.29 -2.33 -16.09
C ILE A 210 -11.53 -1.13 -15.53
N GLY A 211 -12.24 -0.08 -15.17
CA GLY A 211 -11.68 1.07 -14.51
C GLY A 211 -10.98 0.72 -13.19
N ARG A 212 -10.19 1.64 -12.67
CA ARG A 212 -9.54 1.46 -11.37
C ARG A 212 -10.60 1.23 -10.29
N MET A 213 -10.52 0.10 -9.62
CA MET A 213 -11.33 -0.17 -8.44
C MET A 213 -10.94 0.76 -7.29
N ASN A 214 -11.93 1.19 -6.56
CA ASN A 214 -11.72 1.73 -5.23
C ASN A 214 -11.58 0.55 -4.25
N TRP A 215 -10.36 0.13 -3.99
CA TRP A 215 -10.05 -1.02 -3.14
C TRP A 215 -10.43 -0.84 -1.66
N ASN A 216 -10.78 0.37 -1.25
CA ASN A 216 -11.38 0.62 0.06
C ASN A 216 -12.90 0.44 0.07
N SER A 217 -13.52 0.28 -1.10
CA SER A 217 -14.97 0.07 -1.23
C SER A 217 -15.42 -1.37 -1.00
N GLY A 218 -14.49 -2.32 -0.91
CA GLY A 218 -14.83 -3.75 -0.86
C GLY A 218 -15.07 -4.40 -2.21
N ALA A 219 -14.92 -3.67 -3.33
CA ALA A 219 -15.18 -4.20 -4.67
C ALA A 219 -14.38 -5.46 -5.02
N LEU A 220 -13.24 -5.69 -4.35
CA LEU A 220 -12.45 -6.89 -4.55
C LEU A 220 -13.18 -8.16 -4.06
N SER A 221 -14.06 -8.07 -3.08
CA SER A 221 -14.84 -9.21 -2.55
C SER A 221 -15.78 -9.83 -3.58
N ASN A 222 -16.10 -9.12 -4.65
CA ASN A 222 -16.95 -9.62 -5.73
C ASN A 222 -16.24 -10.66 -6.63
N TYR A 223 -14.92 -10.85 -6.49
CA TYR A 223 -14.13 -11.76 -7.30
C TYR A 223 -13.69 -12.99 -6.49
N SER A 224 -13.72 -14.16 -7.12
CA SER A 224 -13.30 -15.41 -6.49
C SER A 224 -11.82 -15.41 -6.17
N ALA A 225 -10.99 -14.83 -7.04
CA ALA A 225 -9.53 -14.81 -6.84
C ALA A 225 -8.88 -13.50 -7.26
N SER A 226 -7.73 -13.22 -6.66
CA SER A 226 -6.85 -12.10 -7.00
C SER A 226 -5.47 -12.63 -7.41
N LEU A 227 -5.02 -12.26 -8.61
CA LEU A 227 -3.72 -12.69 -9.11
C LEU A 227 -2.60 -11.88 -8.47
N TYR A 228 -1.68 -12.57 -7.81
CA TYR A 228 -0.49 -12.00 -7.19
C TYR A 228 0.74 -12.24 -8.07
N ILE A 229 1.26 -11.20 -8.67
CA ILE A 229 2.51 -11.20 -9.44
C ILE A 229 3.41 -10.06 -8.98
N GLU A 230 4.71 -10.31 -8.94
CA GLU A 230 5.71 -9.30 -8.59
C GLU A 230 6.89 -9.32 -9.58
N ASP A 231 7.60 -8.21 -9.67
CA ASP A 231 8.79 -8.12 -10.51
C ASP A 231 10.05 -8.65 -9.79
N GLU A 232 11.08 -8.94 -10.56
CA GLU A 232 12.35 -9.50 -10.04
C GLU A 232 13.00 -8.62 -8.97
N LYS A 233 12.81 -7.32 -9.08
CA LYS A 233 13.33 -6.36 -8.11
C LYS A 233 12.65 -6.50 -6.76
N THR A 234 11.32 -6.68 -6.76
CA THR A 234 10.55 -6.95 -5.57
C THR A 234 11.03 -8.27 -4.94
N HIS A 235 11.16 -9.33 -5.71
CA HIS A 235 11.66 -10.62 -5.21
C HIS A 235 13.06 -10.53 -4.58
N LYS A 236 13.92 -9.70 -5.15
CA LYS A 236 15.31 -9.56 -4.69
C LYS A 236 15.42 -8.74 -3.41
N HIS A 237 14.63 -7.67 -3.28
CA HIS A 237 14.89 -6.62 -2.29
C HIS A 237 13.86 -6.54 -1.16
N TYR A 238 12.68 -7.14 -1.34
CA TYR A 238 11.64 -7.11 -0.32
C TYR A 238 11.52 -8.45 0.37
N ASN A 239 11.38 -8.41 1.68
CA ASN A 239 11.14 -9.55 2.56
C ASN A 239 9.69 -9.57 3.10
N HIS A 240 8.84 -8.71 2.58
CA HIS A 240 7.43 -8.59 2.96
C HIS A 240 6.55 -8.72 1.72
N LEU A 241 5.39 -9.34 1.88
CA LEU A 241 4.40 -9.43 0.82
C LEU A 241 3.84 -8.05 0.47
N ALA A 242 3.52 -7.84 -0.81
CA ALA A 242 2.93 -6.58 -1.25
C ALA A 242 1.50 -6.41 -0.74
N ASN A 243 1.02 -5.17 -0.72
CA ASN A 243 -0.31 -4.78 -0.25
C ASN A 243 -1.43 -5.66 -0.77
N ARG A 244 -1.36 -6.09 -2.05
CA ARG A 244 -2.41 -6.88 -2.69
C ARG A 244 -2.67 -8.23 -2.04
N PHE A 245 -1.70 -8.79 -1.31
CA PHE A 245 -1.92 -9.97 -0.48
C PHE A 245 -2.88 -9.65 0.67
N TYR A 246 -2.55 -8.64 1.45
CA TYR A 246 -3.37 -8.20 2.59
C TYR A 246 -4.73 -7.68 2.15
N GLU A 247 -4.80 -7.02 1.00
CA GLU A 247 -6.04 -6.55 0.39
C GLU A 247 -6.93 -7.73 -0.02
N ALA A 248 -6.36 -8.79 -0.61
CA ALA A 248 -7.09 -10.01 -0.93
C ALA A 248 -7.66 -10.67 0.33
N LEU A 249 -6.83 -10.85 1.36
CA LEU A 249 -7.27 -11.44 2.64
C LEU A 249 -8.39 -10.62 3.29
N LYS A 250 -8.23 -9.29 3.31
CA LYS A 250 -9.24 -8.38 3.87
C LYS A 250 -10.60 -8.48 3.17
N ASN A 251 -10.59 -8.72 1.87
CA ASN A 251 -11.80 -8.78 1.05
C ASN A 251 -12.28 -10.23 0.81
N GLU A 252 -11.74 -11.19 1.55
CA GLU A 252 -12.10 -12.60 1.44
C GLU A 252 -11.94 -13.16 0.00
N THR A 253 -11.01 -12.56 -0.76
CA THR A 253 -10.67 -12.97 -2.13
C THR A 253 -9.42 -13.84 -2.08
N ILE A 254 -9.43 -14.96 -2.79
CA ILE A 254 -8.34 -15.93 -2.76
C ILE A 254 -7.11 -15.35 -3.50
N PRO A 255 -5.95 -15.20 -2.85
CA PRO A 255 -4.74 -14.84 -3.57
C PRO A 255 -4.18 -16.04 -4.32
N LEU A 256 -4.07 -15.93 -5.65
CA LEU A 256 -3.36 -16.89 -6.50
C LEU A 256 -1.99 -16.31 -6.87
N PHE A 257 -0.93 -17.04 -6.59
CA PHE A 257 0.44 -16.57 -6.73
C PHE A 257 1.08 -17.11 -7.99
N ASP A 258 1.70 -16.25 -8.81
CA ASP A 258 2.64 -16.77 -9.81
C ASP A 258 3.74 -17.58 -9.11
N LYS A 259 4.10 -18.74 -9.66
CA LYS A 259 5.08 -19.66 -9.06
C LYS A 259 6.44 -19.00 -8.75
N THR A 260 6.79 -17.91 -9.45
CA THR A 260 8.04 -17.18 -9.19
C THR A 260 8.02 -16.41 -7.86
N CYS A 261 6.83 -16.22 -7.27
CA CYS A 261 6.66 -15.56 -5.99
C CYS A 261 7.03 -16.45 -4.78
N ARG A 262 7.20 -17.79 -4.98
CA ARG A 262 7.41 -18.76 -3.89
C ARG A 262 8.49 -18.32 -2.90
N GLY A 263 9.68 -18.01 -3.39
CA GLY A 263 10.79 -17.62 -2.51
C GLY A 263 10.56 -16.31 -1.72
N SER A 264 9.75 -15.40 -2.24
CA SER A 264 9.36 -14.17 -1.51
C SER A 264 8.32 -14.47 -0.45
N ILE A 265 7.42 -15.42 -0.73
CA ILE A 265 6.37 -15.85 0.21
C ILE A 265 7.01 -16.60 1.38
N GLU A 266 7.90 -17.53 1.11
CA GLU A 266 8.65 -18.25 2.15
C GLU A 266 9.43 -17.30 3.08
N LYS A 267 10.08 -16.28 2.51
CA LYS A 267 10.78 -15.25 3.28
C LYS A 267 9.85 -14.42 4.16
N SER A 268 8.59 -14.27 3.78
CA SER A 268 7.60 -13.51 4.54
C SER A 268 7.01 -14.29 5.73
N GLY A 269 7.31 -15.58 5.84
CA GLY A 269 6.83 -16.45 6.91
C GLY A 269 5.41 -17.00 6.72
N TYR A 270 4.82 -16.84 5.52
CA TYR A 270 3.54 -17.47 5.19
C TYR A 270 3.76 -18.87 4.62
N ASN A 271 3.04 -19.84 5.17
CA ASN A 271 2.97 -21.19 4.59
C ASN A 271 1.85 -21.22 3.55
N VAL A 272 2.23 -21.33 2.27
CA VAL A 272 1.28 -21.34 1.14
C VAL A 272 1.31 -22.71 0.46
N PRO A 273 0.20 -23.46 0.45
CA PRO A 273 0.10 -24.73 -0.25
C PRO A 273 0.32 -24.61 -1.75
N ASP A 274 0.80 -25.66 -2.37
CA ASP A 274 1.14 -25.71 -3.80
C ASP A 274 -0.05 -25.36 -4.71
N ASP A 275 -1.25 -25.67 -4.30
CA ASP A 275 -2.48 -25.38 -5.05
C ASP A 275 -2.76 -23.88 -5.23
N PHE A 276 -2.14 -23.01 -4.43
CA PHE A 276 -2.27 -21.57 -4.59
C PHE A 276 -1.26 -20.96 -5.57
N TYR A 277 -0.30 -21.76 -6.06
CA TYR A 277 0.66 -21.31 -7.06
C TYR A 277 0.18 -21.65 -8.46
N VAL A 278 0.22 -20.67 -9.37
CA VAL A 278 -0.21 -20.78 -10.76
C VAL A 278 0.93 -20.49 -11.72
N ASP A 279 0.90 -21.15 -12.89
CA ASP A 279 1.88 -20.96 -13.96
C ASP A 279 1.26 -20.48 -15.29
N GLY A 280 -0.05 -20.26 -15.32
CA GLY A 280 -0.76 -19.75 -16.49
C GLY A 280 -2.26 -19.63 -16.26
N PRO A 281 -2.99 -19.15 -17.29
CA PRO A 281 -4.45 -19.00 -17.24
C PRO A 281 -5.21 -20.31 -17.00
N ALA A 282 -4.69 -21.42 -17.51
CA ALA A 282 -5.31 -22.75 -17.32
C ALA A 282 -5.36 -23.16 -15.84
N ASP A 283 -4.26 -22.93 -15.11
CA ASP A 283 -4.23 -23.21 -13.66
C ASP A 283 -5.23 -22.34 -12.90
N ILE A 284 -5.37 -21.07 -13.31
CA ILE A 284 -6.34 -20.16 -12.70
C ILE A 284 -7.76 -20.70 -12.87
N LEU A 285 -8.14 -21.12 -14.11
CA LEU A 285 -9.46 -21.69 -14.41
C LEU A 285 -9.72 -22.97 -13.62
N GLU A 286 -8.70 -23.82 -13.48
CA GLU A 286 -8.83 -25.05 -12.71
C GLU A 286 -9.10 -24.82 -11.23
N ARG A 287 -8.57 -23.72 -10.66
CA ARG A 287 -8.56 -23.46 -9.21
C ARG A 287 -9.65 -22.51 -8.74
N ILE A 288 -10.17 -21.65 -9.63
CA ILE A 288 -11.32 -20.80 -9.32
C ILE A 288 -12.51 -21.68 -8.90
N GLY A 289 -13.10 -21.37 -7.75
CA GLY A 289 -14.24 -22.11 -7.19
C GLY A 289 -13.89 -23.42 -6.49
N LYS A 290 -12.60 -23.85 -6.49
CA LYS A 290 -12.16 -25.06 -5.78
C LYS A 290 -11.36 -24.75 -4.51
N LEU A 291 -10.74 -23.58 -4.46
CA LEU A 291 -9.95 -23.15 -3.32
C LEU A 291 -10.78 -22.27 -2.38
N GLU A 292 -10.49 -22.40 -1.11
CA GLU A 292 -10.99 -21.52 -0.07
C GLU A 292 -9.81 -20.72 0.56
N GLN A 293 -10.10 -19.53 1.04
CA GLN A 293 -9.10 -18.77 1.76
C GLN A 293 -8.79 -19.47 3.09
N LEU A 294 -7.49 -19.60 3.38
CA LEU A 294 -7.05 -20.22 4.62
C LEU A 294 -7.23 -19.25 5.81
N PRO A 295 -8.04 -19.61 6.84
CA PRO A 295 -8.32 -18.73 7.98
C PRO A 295 -7.06 -18.31 8.75
N GLU A 296 -6.05 -19.17 8.80
CA GLU A 296 -4.77 -18.90 9.44
C GLU A 296 -4.04 -17.71 8.83
N TRP A 297 -4.11 -17.51 7.51
CA TRP A 297 -3.50 -16.35 6.86
C TRP A 297 -4.15 -15.04 7.32
N THR A 298 -5.48 -15.05 7.40
CA THR A 298 -6.21 -13.87 7.88
C THR A 298 -5.87 -13.57 9.34
N THR A 299 -5.75 -14.60 10.17
CA THR A 299 -5.37 -14.47 11.58
C THR A 299 -3.96 -13.95 11.71
N GLN A 300 -3.00 -14.53 10.97
CA GLN A 300 -1.61 -14.09 10.96
C GLN A 300 -1.50 -12.63 10.48
N ALA A 301 -2.16 -12.27 9.38
CA ALA A 301 -2.13 -10.90 8.85
C ALA A 301 -2.73 -9.85 9.81
N LYS A 302 -3.78 -10.21 10.55
CA LYS A 302 -4.35 -9.35 11.60
C LYS A 302 -3.35 -9.14 12.74
N GLN A 303 -2.66 -10.21 13.17
CA GLN A 303 -1.63 -10.11 14.19
C GLN A 303 -0.45 -9.26 13.72
N GLU A 304 0.06 -9.51 12.50
CA GLU A 304 1.12 -8.69 11.92
C GLU A 304 0.78 -7.19 11.90
N LYS A 305 -0.46 -6.84 11.60
CA LYS A 305 -0.90 -5.45 11.67
C LYS A 305 -0.73 -4.86 13.07
N LEU A 306 -1.13 -5.60 14.11
CA LEU A 306 -1.01 -5.15 15.49
C LEU A 306 0.47 -5.01 15.88
N ASP A 307 1.28 -5.98 15.52
CA ASP A 307 2.72 -5.99 15.79
C ASP A 307 3.43 -4.80 15.11
N VAL A 308 3.02 -4.49 13.88
CA VAL A 308 3.53 -3.31 13.14
C VAL A 308 3.16 -2.01 13.83
N LEU A 309 1.93 -1.86 14.28
CA LEU A 309 1.49 -0.65 14.99
C LEU A 309 2.24 -0.49 16.32
N GLU A 310 2.41 -1.56 17.08
CA GLU A 310 3.17 -1.51 18.33
C GLU A 310 4.66 -1.22 18.08
N LYS A 311 5.25 -1.85 17.07
CA LYS A 311 6.63 -1.56 16.68
C LYS A 311 6.84 -0.11 16.23
N ILE A 312 5.90 0.48 15.50
CA ILE A 312 5.98 1.91 15.15
C ILE A 312 5.92 2.75 16.41
N LYS A 313 5.05 2.44 17.36
CA LYS A 313 4.95 3.14 18.63
C LYS A 313 6.25 3.07 19.43
N GLU A 314 6.88 1.91 19.53
CA GLU A 314 8.19 1.74 20.18
C GLU A 314 9.30 2.58 19.48
N ILE A 315 9.29 2.64 18.14
CA ILE A 315 10.28 3.39 17.37
C ILE A 315 10.16 4.90 17.60
N VAL A 316 8.93 5.41 17.70
CA VAL A 316 8.68 6.87 17.77
C VAL A 316 8.63 7.42 19.19
N SER A 317 8.50 6.57 20.19
CA SER A 317 8.60 6.91 21.62
C SER A 317 10.06 7.20 22.01
#